data_27354d6098c3f0559985922f44e4333a
#
_entry.id   27354d6098c3f0559985922f44e4333a
#
_cell.length_a   1.000
_cell.length_b   1.000
_cell.length_c   1.000
_cell.angle_alpha   90.00
_cell.angle_beta   90.00
_cell.angle_gamma   90.00
#
_symmetry.space_group_name_H-M   'P 1'
#
loop_
_entity.id
_entity.type
_entity.pdbx_description
1 polymer ?
#
loop_
_entity_poly.entity_id
_entity_poly.type
_entity_poly.pdbx_seq_one_letter_code
_entity_poly.pdbx_strand_id
1 'polypeptide(L)'
;MIIKGSHVITPGRDCGIVDIAIDGDRIVAIGSGASDVGEVFDATGLIAVPGFFDIHSHGRGGADFCDATDSSFDTIGRGKLADGVTGFLATGLTRPEAELAEVCRCAVRYGERFARGNGESGARCLGVHLEGPFFNGEMAGAQNPEFLRQPDAAFVKRLVAIAPVRKVSLAPELEGAEACIRELVAAGIVVSGGHSAADYDTFERARCAGMTHLTHFCNAMMPIHHLRPTMVTGGLLADDVYAEIITDGVHLSDPMIRLIVKAKGPDRVMVITDAMCAAGCSDGIYELGGLKVRVADGCARLADVPYDPKAVVSNVAGSVALYDACFRRYVRVTGLPLEEAVKATSYNQCVSLGIADLGEIARRKAVK
;
A
#
# COMPACT_ATOMS: atom_id res chain seq x y z
N MET A 1 -18.17 0.08 -24.59
CA MET A 1 -16.77 0.04 -25.10
C MET A 1 -16.29 -1.39 -25.12
N ILE A 2 -15.49 -1.76 -26.13
CA ILE A 2 -14.84 -3.07 -26.21
C ILE A 2 -13.32 -2.87 -26.24
N ILE A 3 -12.60 -3.61 -25.39
CA ILE A 3 -11.14 -3.75 -25.48
C ILE A 3 -10.89 -5.05 -26.24
N LYS A 4 -10.29 -4.93 -27.44
CA LYS A 4 -10.19 -6.03 -28.41
C LYS A 4 -8.78 -6.62 -28.46
N GLY A 5 -8.70 -7.96 -28.45
CA GLY A 5 -7.45 -8.69 -28.73
C GLY A 5 -6.37 -8.58 -27.66
N SER A 6 -6.70 -8.23 -26.41
CA SER A 6 -5.72 -8.21 -25.31
C SER A 6 -5.47 -9.60 -24.73
N HIS A 7 -4.24 -9.86 -24.27
CA HIS A 7 -3.98 -11.00 -23.41
C HIS A 7 -4.48 -10.69 -21.99
N VAL A 8 -5.57 -11.32 -21.58
CA VAL A 8 -6.27 -11.00 -20.32
C VAL A 8 -5.80 -11.90 -19.19
N ILE A 9 -5.28 -11.29 -18.16
CA ILE A 9 -4.83 -11.95 -16.91
C ILE A 9 -5.71 -11.49 -15.76
N THR A 10 -6.27 -12.43 -15.02
CA THR A 10 -6.99 -12.17 -13.78
C THR A 10 -6.32 -12.92 -12.62
N PRO A 11 -6.58 -12.56 -11.35
CA PRO A 11 -6.02 -13.27 -10.20
C PRO A 11 -6.31 -14.77 -10.25
N GLY A 12 -5.25 -15.58 -10.36
CA GLY A 12 -5.31 -17.04 -10.44
C GLY A 12 -5.76 -17.60 -11.80
N ARG A 13 -5.86 -16.77 -12.86
CA ARG A 13 -6.27 -17.25 -14.18
C ARG A 13 -5.69 -16.45 -15.34
N ASP A 14 -5.04 -17.17 -16.25
CA ASP A 14 -4.74 -16.70 -17.60
C ASP A 14 -5.97 -16.99 -18.50
N CYS A 15 -6.59 -15.94 -19.04
CA CYS A 15 -7.74 -16.04 -19.91
C CYS A 15 -7.36 -16.14 -21.40
N GLY A 16 -6.07 -16.00 -21.73
CA GLY A 16 -5.57 -15.95 -23.10
C GLY A 16 -5.90 -14.64 -23.82
N ILE A 17 -5.76 -14.65 -25.15
CA ILE A 17 -6.10 -13.48 -25.99
C ILE A 17 -7.60 -13.47 -26.22
N VAL A 18 -8.29 -12.51 -25.60
CA VAL A 18 -9.76 -12.38 -25.65
C VAL A 18 -10.17 -10.91 -25.60
N ASP A 19 -11.45 -10.65 -25.92
CA ASP A 19 -12.04 -9.33 -25.84
C ASP A 19 -12.66 -9.08 -24.44
N ILE A 20 -12.71 -7.80 -24.03
CA ILE A 20 -13.38 -7.37 -22.80
C ILE A 20 -14.48 -6.39 -23.17
N ALA A 21 -15.72 -6.71 -22.85
CA ALA A 21 -16.86 -5.81 -23.02
C ALA A 21 -17.12 -5.01 -21.76
N ILE A 22 -17.30 -3.69 -21.91
CA ILE A 22 -17.53 -2.73 -20.84
C ILE A 22 -18.83 -1.97 -21.13
N ASP A 23 -19.72 -1.94 -20.14
CA ASP A 23 -20.94 -1.12 -20.15
C ASP A 23 -20.89 -0.15 -18.97
N GLY A 24 -20.89 1.16 -19.27
CA GLY A 24 -20.67 2.20 -18.26
C GLY A 24 -19.32 2.01 -17.54
N ASP A 25 -19.40 1.75 -16.25
CA ASP A 25 -18.24 1.53 -15.37
C ASP A 25 -17.96 0.04 -15.06
N ARG A 26 -18.67 -0.89 -15.76
CA ARG A 26 -18.63 -2.33 -15.46
C ARG A 26 -18.12 -3.16 -16.63
N ILE A 27 -17.27 -4.15 -16.31
CA ILE A 27 -16.99 -5.25 -17.23
C ILE A 27 -18.19 -6.19 -17.25
N VAL A 28 -18.82 -6.34 -18.40
CA VAL A 28 -20.01 -7.21 -18.58
C VAL A 28 -19.65 -8.56 -19.17
N ALA A 29 -18.54 -8.66 -19.92
CA ALA A 29 -18.04 -9.94 -20.46
C ALA A 29 -16.51 -9.92 -20.63
N ILE A 30 -15.91 -11.10 -20.49
CA ILE A 30 -14.53 -11.39 -20.87
C ILE A 30 -14.58 -12.65 -21.75
N GLY A 31 -14.07 -12.56 -22.97
CA GLY A 31 -14.10 -13.64 -23.95
C GLY A 31 -15.34 -13.61 -24.85
N SER A 32 -15.90 -14.78 -25.16
CA SER A 32 -17.06 -14.90 -26.05
C SER A 32 -18.29 -14.20 -25.46
N GLY A 33 -18.90 -13.29 -26.23
CA GLY A 33 -20.08 -12.52 -25.81
C GLY A 33 -19.88 -11.00 -25.82
N ALA A 34 -18.67 -10.51 -26.08
CA ALA A 34 -18.43 -9.13 -26.44
C ALA A 34 -19.02 -8.86 -27.83
N SER A 35 -20.15 -8.14 -27.90
CA SER A 35 -20.74 -7.73 -29.18
C SER A 35 -20.05 -6.47 -29.68
N ASP A 36 -19.73 -6.37 -30.97
CA ASP A 36 -19.07 -5.22 -31.63
C ASP A 36 -19.96 -3.95 -31.66
N VAL A 37 -20.65 -3.62 -30.57
CA VAL A 37 -21.51 -2.44 -30.47
C VAL A 37 -20.85 -1.43 -29.53
N GLY A 38 -20.39 -0.31 -30.10
CA GLY A 38 -19.83 0.83 -29.36
C GLY A 38 -18.37 1.13 -29.73
N GLU A 39 -17.73 1.95 -28.89
CA GLU A 39 -16.32 2.32 -29.04
C GLU A 39 -15.41 1.10 -28.88
N VAL A 40 -14.47 0.93 -29.81
CA VAL A 40 -13.50 -0.19 -29.81
C VAL A 40 -12.11 0.35 -29.52
N PHE A 41 -11.45 -0.21 -28.51
CA PHE A 41 -10.03 0.01 -28.23
C PHE A 41 -9.25 -1.24 -28.67
N ASP A 42 -8.39 -1.09 -29.68
CA ASP A 42 -7.50 -2.18 -30.12
C ASP A 42 -6.35 -2.34 -29.11
N ALA A 43 -6.36 -3.46 -28.41
CA ALA A 43 -5.36 -3.85 -27.41
C ALA A 43 -4.49 -5.03 -27.89
N THR A 44 -4.40 -5.25 -29.21
CA THR A 44 -3.57 -6.31 -29.79
C THR A 44 -2.11 -6.16 -29.35
N GLY A 45 -1.55 -7.23 -28.79
CA GLY A 45 -0.18 -7.23 -28.25
C GLY A 45 -0.03 -6.63 -26.85
N LEU A 46 -1.11 -6.16 -26.23
CA LEU A 46 -1.12 -5.66 -24.85
C LEU A 46 -1.62 -6.74 -23.89
N ILE A 47 -1.20 -6.59 -22.62
CA ILE A 47 -1.67 -7.42 -21.51
C ILE A 47 -2.65 -6.59 -20.69
N ALA A 48 -3.86 -7.09 -20.49
CA ALA A 48 -4.84 -6.51 -19.60
C ALA A 48 -4.79 -7.21 -18.23
N VAL A 49 -4.56 -6.44 -17.18
CA VAL A 49 -4.57 -6.89 -15.79
C VAL A 49 -5.56 -6.06 -14.96
N PRO A 50 -6.01 -6.52 -13.78
CA PRO A 50 -6.79 -5.69 -12.86
C PRO A 50 -6.04 -4.41 -12.49
N GLY A 51 -6.76 -3.30 -12.32
CA GLY A 51 -6.18 -2.07 -11.81
C GLY A 51 -5.54 -2.26 -10.44
N PHE A 52 -4.40 -1.65 -10.22
CA PHE A 52 -3.63 -1.80 -8.98
C PHE A 52 -4.29 -1.08 -7.80
N PHE A 53 -4.06 -1.58 -6.58
CA PHE A 53 -4.44 -0.95 -5.34
C PHE A 53 -3.22 -0.67 -4.48
N ASP A 54 -2.92 0.61 -4.29
CA ASP A 54 -1.83 1.05 -3.43
C ASP A 54 -2.35 1.38 -2.03
N ILE A 55 -2.18 0.44 -1.12
CA ILE A 55 -2.72 0.55 0.25
C ILE A 55 -1.75 1.21 1.22
N HIS A 56 -0.58 1.64 0.74
CA HIS A 56 0.42 2.34 1.54
C HIS A 56 1.23 3.30 0.66
N SER A 57 0.92 4.58 0.74
CA SER A 57 1.70 5.65 0.10
C SER A 57 1.29 7.01 0.68
N HIS A 58 2.26 7.93 0.77
CA HIS A 58 2.11 9.25 1.38
C HIS A 58 1.86 10.34 0.36
N GLY A 59 2.44 10.23 -0.83
CA GLY A 59 2.33 11.30 -1.79
C GLY A 59 2.76 10.93 -3.22
N ARG A 60 2.69 11.94 -4.11
CA ARG A 60 3.14 11.87 -5.50
C ARG A 60 3.11 13.24 -6.17
N GLY A 61 4.04 13.50 -7.12
CA GLY A 61 3.99 14.67 -8.00
C GLY A 61 4.13 16.00 -7.26
N GLY A 62 4.88 16.01 -6.16
CA GLY A 62 5.11 17.18 -5.32
C GLY A 62 4.06 17.38 -4.23
N ALA A 63 3.05 16.52 -4.11
CA ALA A 63 1.98 16.61 -3.13
C ALA A 63 2.02 15.45 -2.12
N ASP A 64 1.62 15.72 -0.88
CA ASP A 64 1.51 14.75 0.22
C ASP A 64 0.08 14.72 0.75
N PHE A 65 -0.40 13.56 1.22
CA PHE A 65 -1.73 13.49 1.85
C PHE A 65 -1.79 14.32 3.13
N CYS A 66 -0.67 14.47 3.84
CA CYS A 66 -0.57 15.30 5.03
C CYS A 66 -0.59 16.81 4.74
N ASP A 67 -0.49 17.25 3.46
CA ASP A 67 -0.79 18.65 3.06
C ASP A 67 -2.25 18.98 3.37
N ALA A 68 -3.11 17.98 3.44
CA ALA A 68 -4.52 18.05 3.77
C ALA A 68 -5.29 19.10 2.94
N THR A 69 -5.02 19.13 1.63
CA THR A 69 -5.70 20.02 0.67
C THR A 69 -6.39 19.21 -0.42
N ASP A 70 -7.45 19.76 -1.00
CA ASP A 70 -8.15 19.13 -2.11
C ASP A 70 -7.21 19.00 -3.34
N SER A 71 -6.33 19.98 -3.57
CA SER A 71 -5.37 19.98 -4.68
C SER A 71 -4.28 18.90 -4.51
N SER A 72 -3.83 18.60 -3.29
CA SER A 72 -2.87 17.52 -3.05
C SER A 72 -3.50 16.16 -3.36
N PHE A 73 -4.73 15.92 -2.91
CA PHE A 73 -5.45 14.68 -3.22
C PHE A 73 -5.70 14.51 -4.72
N ASP A 74 -6.07 15.58 -5.43
CA ASP A 74 -6.29 15.54 -6.88
C ASP A 74 -4.98 15.26 -7.64
N THR A 75 -3.87 15.87 -7.24
CA THR A 75 -2.55 15.63 -7.83
C THR A 75 -2.11 14.19 -7.63
N ILE A 76 -2.24 13.68 -6.41
CA ILE A 76 -1.86 12.29 -6.09
C ILE A 76 -2.77 11.32 -6.83
N GLY A 77 -4.09 11.54 -6.83
CA GLY A 77 -5.04 10.66 -7.49
C GLY A 77 -4.81 10.53 -8.99
N ARG A 78 -4.53 11.64 -9.69
CA ARG A 78 -4.16 11.65 -11.12
C ARG A 78 -2.83 10.92 -11.37
N GLY A 79 -1.82 11.22 -10.56
CA GLY A 79 -0.52 10.59 -10.67
C GLY A 79 -0.58 9.07 -10.48
N LYS A 80 -1.34 8.61 -9.48
CA LYS A 80 -1.55 7.18 -9.24
C LYS A 80 -2.25 6.48 -10.40
N LEU A 81 -3.27 7.12 -10.99
CA LEU A 81 -3.97 6.55 -12.14
C LEU A 81 -3.02 6.39 -13.34
N ALA A 82 -2.08 7.31 -13.54
CA ALA A 82 -1.06 7.22 -14.59
C ALA A 82 -0.14 6.00 -14.41
N ASP A 83 0.05 5.52 -13.17
CA ASP A 83 0.83 4.32 -12.85
C ASP A 83 -0.02 3.03 -12.87
N GLY A 84 -1.28 3.10 -13.31
CA GLY A 84 -2.20 1.96 -13.31
C GLY A 84 -2.87 1.68 -11.95
N VAL A 85 -2.67 2.53 -10.95
CA VAL A 85 -3.36 2.44 -9.65
C VAL A 85 -4.76 2.99 -9.79
N THR A 86 -5.77 2.14 -9.59
CA THR A 86 -7.20 2.51 -9.69
C THR A 86 -7.84 2.74 -8.32
N GLY A 87 -7.20 2.29 -7.26
CA GLY A 87 -7.62 2.52 -5.88
C GLY A 87 -6.45 2.69 -4.93
N PHE A 88 -6.62 3.50 -3.88
CA PHE A 88 -5.58 3.73 -2.88
C PHE A 88 -6.18 3.98 -1.48
N LEU A 89 -5.36 3.80 -0.45
CA LEU A 89 -5.56 4.38 0.86
C LEU A 89 -4.72 5.65 0.99
N ALA A 90 -5.33 6.75 1.46
CA ALA A 90 -4.58 7.96 1.81
C ALA A 90 -3.81 7.68 3.11
N THR A 91 -2.48 7.58 3.03
CA THR A 91 -1.66 7.23 4.19
C THR A 91 -1.20 8.50 4.92
N GLY A 92 -1.72 8.70 6.14
CA GLY A 92 -1.23 9.71 7.06
C GLY A 92 -0.02 9.22 7.83
N LEU A 93 1.00 10.07 7.96
CA LEU A 93 2.19 9.83 8.77
C LEU A 93 1.91 10.01 10.27
N THR A 94 2.92 9.77 11.11
CA THR A 94 2.92 10.16 12.53
C THR A 94 2.80 11.68 12.66
N ARG A 95 1.59 12.16 12.99
CA ARG A 95 1.21 13.57 13.08
C ARG A 95 0.25 13.80 14.26
N PRO A 96 0.07 15.07 14.70
CA PRO A 96 -0.98 15.42 15.65
C PRO A 96 -2.37 15.01 15.18
N GLU A 97 -3.25 14.67 16.11
CA GLU A 97 -4.62 14.24 15.82
C GLU A 97 -5.40 15.23 14.95
N ALA A 98 -5.24 16.53 15.20
CA ALA A 98 -5.92 17.57 14.45
C ALA A 98 -5.52 17.56 12.95
N GLU A 99 -4.24 17.32 12.64
CA GLU A 99 -3.76 17.24 11.26
C GLU A 99 -4.26 15.97 10.58
N LEU A 100 -4.23 14.81 11.26
CA LEU A 100 -4.80 13.57 10.74
C LEU A 100 -6.31 13.66 10.52
N ALA A 101 -7.02 14.43 11.34
CA ALA A 101 -8.43 14.72 11.13
C ALA A 101 -8.68 15.50 9.84
N GLU A 102 -7.80 16.44 9.47
CA GLU A 102 -7.89 17.16 8.17
C GLU A 102 -7.61 16.23 7.00
N VAL A 103 -6.61 15.33 7.10
CA VAL A 103 -6.39 14.28 6.09
C VAL A 103 -7.66 13.45 5.89
N CYS A 104 -8.29 13.04 6.99
CA CYS A 104 -9.56 12.30 6.96
C CYS A 104 -10.67 13.08 6.24
N ARG A 105 -10.85 14.37 6.56
CA ARG A 105 -11.85 15.23 5.90
C ARG A 105 -11.57 15.38 4.41
N CYS A 106 -10.30 15.54 4.01
CA CYS A 106 -9.91 15.59 2.61
C CYS A 106 -10.21 14.30 1.87
N ALA A 107 -9.94 13.14 2.49
CA ALA A 107 -10.25 11.85 1.92
C ALA A 107 -11.77 11.70 1.63
N VAL A 108 -12.62 12.15 2.54
CA VAL A 108 -14.08 12.17 2.34
C VAL A 108 -14.48 13.09 1.20
N ARG A 109 -14.01 14.35 1.20
CA ARG A 109 -14.32 15.31 0.13
C ARG A 109 -13.86 14.81 -1.23
N TYR A 110 -12.67 14.23 -1.31
CA TYR A 110 -12.16 13.63 -2.55
C TYR A 110 -13.07 12.49 -3.02
N GLY A 111 -13.46 11.57 -2.12
CA GLY A 111 -14.38 10.47 -2.43
C GLY A 111 -15.74 10.94 -2.93
N GLU A 112 -16.29 12.01 -2.34
CA GLU A 112 -17.56 12.62 -2.78
C GLU A 112 -17.45 13.25 -4.17
N ARG A 113 -16.36 13.98 -4.48
CA ARG A 113 -16.13 14.54 -5.81
C ARG A 113 -15.97 13.45 -6.85
N PHE A 114 -15.22 12.40 -6.54
CA PHE A 114 -15.06 11.24 -7.41
C PHE A 114 -16.40 10.56 -7.73
N ALA A 115 -17.27 10.36 -6.74
CA ALA A 115 -18.58 9.73 -6.92
C ALA A 115 -19.55 10.55 -7.79
N ARG A 116 -19.41 11.87 -7.78
CA ARG A 116 -20.26 12.78 -8.60
C ARG A 116 -19.87 12.82 -10.07
N GLY A 117 -18.76 12.20 -10.46
CA GLY A 117 -18.31 12.16 -11.85
C GLY A 117 -17.95 13.52 -12.44
N ASN A 118 -17.59 14.49 -11.60
CA ASN A 118 -17.31 15.87 -12.01
C ASN A 118 -16.00 16.05 -12.79
N GLY A 119 -15.70 15.11 -13.69
CA GLY A 119 -14.71 15.29 -14.76
C GLY A 119 -13.24 15.14 -14.35
N GLU A 120 -12.92 14.97 -13.10
CA GLU A 120 -11.54 14.73 -12.68
C GLU A 120 -11.24 13.24 -12.61
N SER A 121 -10.51 12.76 -13.62
CA SER A 121 -10.03 11.37 -13.67
C SER A 121 -8.85 11.18 -12.72
N GLY A 122 -9.05 10.45 -11.63
CA GLY A 122 -8.01 10.04 -10.69
C GLY A 122 -8.25 8.62 -10.21
N ALA A 123 -7.32 8.06 -9.44
CA ALA A 123 -7.53 6.81 -8.72
C ALA A 123 -8.54 7.02 -7.58
N ARG A 124 -9.31 5.99 -7.22
CA ARG A 124 -10.33 6.07 -6.17
C ARG A 124 -9.70 6.00 -4.78
N CYS A 125 -9.99 6.97 -3.91
CA CYS A 125 -9.68 6.87 -2.49
C CYS A 125 -10.64 5.89 -1.81
N LEU A 126 -10.11 4.81 -1.22
CA LEU A 126 -10.87 3.74 -0.57
C LEU A 126 -10.97 3.92 0.95
N GLY A 127 -10.33 4.94 1.48
CA GLY A 127 -10.25 5.27 2.89
C GLY A 127 -8.86 5.73 3.30
N VAL A 128 -8.62 5.71 4.60
CA VAL A 128 -7.38 6.20 5.21
C VAL A 128 -6.59 5.02 5.81
N HIS A 129 -5.29 5.06 5.65
CA HIS A 129 -4.32 4.30 6.41
C HIS A 129 -3.63 5.24 7.39
N LEU A 130 -3.60 4.92 8.67
CA LEU A 130 -2.81 5.62 9.67
C LEU A 130 -1.49 4.86 9.85
N GLU A 131 -0.40 5.41 9.34
CA GLU A 131 0.93 4.91 9.58
C GLU A 131 1.51 5.60 10.82
N GLY A 132 1.28 4.99 11.96
CA GLY A 132 1.51 5.56 13.28
C GLY A 132 0.25 6.26 13.83
N PRO A 133 0.38 7.04 14.91
CA PRO A 133 1.62 7.47 15.60
C PRO A 133 2.14 6.48 16.69
N PHE A 134 1.70 5.26 16.70
CA PHE A 134 1.98 4.27 17.74
C PHE A 134 3.21 3.42 17.39
N PHE A 135 4.38 4.05 17.27
CA PHE A 135 5.61 3.40 16.85
C PHE A 135 6.70 3.42 17.91
N ASN A 136 7.62 2.46 17.81
CA ASN A 136 8.81 2.44 18.65
C ASN A 136 9.80 3.53 18.19
N GLY A 137 10.21 4.41 19.09
CA GLY A 137 11.12 5.51 18.78
C GLY A 137 12.46 5.09 18.22
N GLU A 138 12.98 3.91 18.60
CA GLU A 138 14.23 3.36 18.06
C GLU A 138 14.05 2.85 16.62
N MET A 139 12.82 2.57 16.22
CA MET A 139 12.45 2.07 14.89
C MET A 139 11.67 3.11 14.07
N ALA A 140 11.68 4.38 14.49
CA ALA A 140 10.87 5.44 13.89
C ALA A 140 11.19 5.68 12.40
N GLY A 141 12.44 5.47 11.96
CA GLY A 141 12.82 5.72 10.56
C GLY A 141 12.58 7.17 10.17
N ALA A 142 11.72 7.40 9.18
CA ALA A 142 11.32 8.72 8.71
C ALA A 142 10.05 9.28 9.39
N GLN A 143 9.57 8.65 10.44
CA GLN A 143 8.46 9.16 11.27
C GLN A 143 8.99 10.21 12.26
N ASN A 144 8.27 11.33 12.42
CA ASN A 144 8.71 12.39 13.35
C ASN A 144 8.55 11.92 14.81
N PRO A 145 9.65 11.81 15.58
CA PRO A 145 9.61 11.27 16.94
C PRO A 145 8.85 12.17 17.93
N GLU A 146 8.67 13.46 17.63
CA GLU A 146 7.92 14.39 18.49
C GLU A 146 6.43 14.03 18.63
N PHE A 147 5.88 13.32 17.64
CA PHE A 147 4.46 12.98 17.58
C PHE A 147 4.18 11.52 17.92
N LEU A 148 5.21 10.73 18.29
CA LEU A 148 5.03 9.35 18.71
C LEU A 148 4.18 9.26 19.99
N ARG A 149 3.34 8.24 20.07
CA ARG A 149 2.40 8.03 21.17
C ARG A 149 2.30 6.55 21.54
N GLN A 150 1.84 6.29 22.75
CA GLN A 150 1.39 4.94 23.13
C GLN A 150 0.08 4.59 22.38
N PRO A 151 -0.16 3.30 22.10
CA PRO A 151 -1.37 2.82 21.44
C PRO A 151 -2.65 3.31 22.13
N ASP A 152 -3.54 3.95 21.37
CA ASP A 152 -4.79 4.54 21.83
C ASP A 152 -5.91 4.27 20.81
N ALA A 153 -6.75 3.28 21.08
CA ALA A 153 -7.89 2.95 20.22
C ALA A 153 -8.93 4.08 20.18
N ALA A 154 -9.07 4.87 21.25
CA ALA A 154 -10.00 5.99 21.27
C ALA A 154 -9.57 7.11 20.32
N PHE A 155 -8.26 7.36 20.21
CA PHE A 155 -7.69 8.25 19.18
C PHE A 155 -8.12 7.83 17.77
N VAL A 156 -7.95 6.57 17.42
CA VAL A 156 -8.34 6.04 16.10
C VAL A 156 -9.85 6.14 15.88
N LYS A 157 -10.66 5.81 16.90
CA LYS A 157 -12.13 5.87 16.82
C LYS A 157 -12.64 7.29 16.55
N ARG A 158 -11.96 8.34 17.07
CA ARG A 158 -12.30 9.73 16.74
C ARG A 158 -12.05 10.06 15.27
N LEU A 159 -11.01 9.51 14.65
CA LEU A 159 -10.74 9.67 13.22
C LEU A 159 -11.70 8.83 12.36
N VAL A 160 -12.08 7.63 12.81
CA VAL A 160 -13.11 6.78 12.16
C VAL A 160 -14.46 7.49 12.09
N ALA A 161 -14.79 8.33 13.07
CA ALA A 161 -16.02 9.13 13.05
C ALA A 161 -16.03 10.19 11.92
N ILE A 162 -14.87 10.50 11.34
CA ILE A 162 -14.71 11.47 10.24
C ILE A 162 -14.65 10.76 8.88
N ALA A 163 -13.84 9.70 8.78
CA ALA A 163 -13.60 9.00 7.51
C ALA A 163 -13.42 7.49 7.75
N PRO A 164 -13.60 6.65 6.72
CA PRO A 164 -13.32 5.22 6.83
C PRO A 164 -11.80 4.98 6.99
N VAL A 165 -11.31 4.90 8.24
CA VAL A 165 -9.96 4.39 8.52
C VAL A 165 -9.99 2.88 8.32
N ARG A 166 -9.28 2.40 7.31
CA ARG A 166 -9.26 0.97 6.92
C ARG A 166 -8.12 0.21 7.56
N LYS A 167 -6.99 0.87 7.78
CA LYS A 167 -5.78 0.25 8.28
C LYS A 167 -5.07 1.16 9.26
N VAL A 168 -4.46 0.57 10.30
CA VAL A 168 -3.59 1.23 11.28
C VAL A 168 -2.31 0.42 11.41
N SER A 169 -1.17 1.08 11.27
CA SER A 169 0.15 0.49 11.55
C SER A 169 0.61 0.89 12.94
N LEU A 170 1.11 -0.08 13.72
CA LEU A 170 1.61 0.13 15.07
C LEU A 170 2.74 -0.84 15.43
N ALA A 171 3.52 -0.48 16.46
CA ALA A 171 4.54 -1.33 17.06
C ALA A 171 3.90 -2.19 18.17
N PRO A 172 3.83 -3.52 18.01
CA PRO A 172 3.08 -4.38 18.93
C PRO A 172 3.75 -4.57 20.31
N GLU A 173 5.02 -4.18 20.47
CA GLU A 173 5.73 -4.22 21.74
C GLU A 173 5.41 -3.06 22.68
N LEU A 174 4.72 -2.02 22.20
CA LEU A 174 4.36 -0.87 23.04
C LEU A 174 3.33 -1.25 24.11
N GLU A 175 3.40 -0.58 25.23
CA GLU A 175 2.44 -0.80 26.31
C GLU A 175 1.01 -0.53 25.84
N GLY A 176 0.09 -1.45 26.12
CA GLY A 176 -1.32 -1.36 25.72
C GLY A 176 -1.59 -1.77 24.27
N ALA A 177 -0.57 -2.11 23.46
CA ALA A 177 -0.74 -2.46 22.04
C ALA A 177 -1.71 -3.62 21.84
N GLU A 178 -1.60 -4.71 22.62
CA GLU A 178 -2.47 -5.88 22.48
C GLU A 178 -3.95 -5.54 22.71
N ALA A 179 -4.27 -4.74 23.71
CA ALA A 179 -5.63 -4.28 23.99
C ALA A 179 -6.14 -3.36 22.84
N CYS A 180 -5.30 -2.44 22.39
CA CYS A 180 -5.61 -1.56 21.25
C CYS A 180 -5.87 -2.37 19.97
N ILE A 181 -5.06 -3.38 19.66
CA ILE A 181 -5.26 -4.27 18.51
C ILE A 181 -6.64 -4.92 18.58
N ARG A 182 -7.01 -5.53 19.73
CA ARG A 182 -8.32 -6.18 19.91
C ARG A 182 -9.47 -5.20 19.67
N GLU A 183 -9.37 -3.97 20.18
CA GLU A 183 -10.41 -2.96 20.02
C GLU A 183 -10.54 -2.48 18.57
N LEU A 184 -9.42 -2.27 17.86
CA LEU A 184 -9.43 -1.84 16.48
C LEU A 184 -9.98 -2.95 15.56
N VAL A 185 -9.57 -4.18 15.77
CA VAL A 185 -10.08 -5.35 15.02
C VAL A 185 -11.58 -5.54 15.26
N ALA A 186 -12.05 -5.41 16.49
CA ALA A 186 -13.48 -5.47 16.80
C ALA A 186 -14.29 -4.34 16.12
N ALA A 187 -13.64 -3.21 15.81
CA ALA A 187 -14.22 -2.11 15.04
C ALA A 187 -14.10 -2.31 13.51
N GLY A 188 -13.61 -3.45 13.04
CA GLY A 188 -13.44 -3.77 11.61
C GLY A 188 -12.25 -3.09 10.96
N ILE A 189 -11.27 -2.64 11.74
CA ILE A 189 -10.05 -1.98 11.25
C ILE A 189 -8.94 -3.02 11.14
N VAL A 190 -8.25 -3.04 10.01
CA VAL A 190 -7.06 -3.88 9.82
C VAL A 190 -5.89 -3.31 10.60
N VAL A 191 -5.25 -4.16 11.40
CA VAL A 191 -4.05 -3.78 12.15
C VAL A 191 -2.81 -4.42 11.52
N SER A 192 -1.78 -3.59 11.34
CA SER A 192 -0.50 -3.92 10.72
C SER A 192 0.65 -3.67 11.68
N GLY A 193 1.55 -4.62 11.86
CA GLY A 193 2.79 -4.45 12.62
C GLY A 193 3.85 -3.73 11.80
N GLY A 194 4.49 -2.72 12.36
CA GLY A 194 5.56 -1.98 11.70
C GLY A 194 6.29 -1.02 12.63
N HIS A 195 7.45 -0.50 12.21
CA HIS A 195 8.31 0.38 13.00
C HIS A 195 8.53 -0.17 14.42
N SER A 196 9.02 -1.41 14.48
CA SER A 196 8.91 -2.27 15.66
C SER A 196 10.19 -3.05 15.93
N ALA A 197 10.56 -3.11 17.19
CA ALA A 197 11.62 -3.98 17.71
C ALA A 197 11.08 -5.32 18.28
N ALA A 198 9.83 -5.66 18.01
CA ALA A 198 9.16 -6.84 18.57
C ALA A 198 9.92 -8.13 18.28
N ASP A 199 10.01 -8.96 19.32
CA ASP A 199 10.43 -10.35 19.20
C ASP A 199 9.29 -11.25 18.68
N TYR A 200 9.61 -12.52 18.50
CA TYR A 200 8.66 -13.51 18.00
C TYR A 200 7.45 -13.69 18.91
N ASP A 201 7.67 -13.73 20.23
CA ASP A 201 6.58 -13.97 21.18
C ASP A 201 5.62 -12.79 21.23
N THR A 202 6.13 -11.57 21.11
CA THR A 202 5.32 -10.34 21.00
C THR A 202 4.52 -10.33 19.71
N PHE A 203 5.14 -10.72 18.58
CA PHE A 203 4.45 -10.90 17.30
C PHE A 203 3.28 -11.89 17.42
N GLU A 204 3.51 -13.07 18.02
CA GLU A 204 2.47 -14.09 18.20
C GLU A 204 1.31 -13.59 19.07
N ARG A 205 1.59 -12.84 20.16
CA ARG A 205 0.52 -12.22 20.97
C ARG A 205 -0.30 -11.22 20.13
N ALA A 206 0.36 -10.37 19.36
CA ALA A 206 -0.31 -9.41 18.48
C ALA A 206 -1.14 -10.10 17.39
N ARG A 207 -0.60 -11.16 16.77
CA ARG A 207 -1.32 -11.99 15.79
C ARG A 207 -2.56 -12.64 16.43
N CYS A 208 -2.44 -13.23 17.60
CA CYS A 208 -3.57 -13.78 18.37
C CYS A 208 -4.58 -12.70 18.79
N ALA A 209 -4.16 -11.45 18.95
CA ALA A 209 -5.04 -10.31 19.18
C ALA A 209 -5.79 -9.84 17.92
N GLY A 210 -5.38 -10.31 16.73
CA GLY A 210 -6.01 -10.04 15.45
C GLY A 210 -5.20 -9.17 14.48
N MET A 211 -3.91 -8.94 14.74
CA MET A 211 -3.00 -8.31 13.77
C MET A 211 -2.80 -9.25 12.57
N THR A 212 -3.09 -8.77 11.36
CA THR A 212 -3.10 -9.57 10.13
C THR A 212 -2.15 -9.06 9.05
N HIS A 213 -1.47 -7.94 9.27
CA HIS A 213 -0.57 -7.34 8.28
C HIS A 213 0.77 -6.98 8.88
N LEU A 214 1.80 -6.87 8.01
CA LEU A 214 3.11 -6.34 8.34
C LEU A 214 3.45 -5.23 7.34
N THR A 215 3.62 -4.04 7.85
CA THR A 215 3.85 -2.79 7.12
C THR A 215 5.26 -2.79 6.53
N HIS A 216 5.42 -2.47 5.21
CA HIS A 216 6.70 -2.45 4.48
C HIS A 216 7.71 -3.49 5.03
N PHE A 217 7.27 -4.74 5.02
CA PHE A 217 7.89 -5.88 5.69
C PHE A 217 9.42 -5.92 5.54
N CYS A 218 10.10 -6.14 6.65
CA CYS A 218 11.55 -6.07 6.88
C CYS A 218 12.13 -4.65 7.06
N ASN A 219 11.43 -3.60 6.65
CA ASN A 219 11.91 -2.22 6.83
C ASN A 219 11.47 -1.69 8.20
N ALA A 220 12.38 -0.98 8.90
CA ALA A 220 12.16 -0.51 10.26
C ALA A 220 11.68 -1.63 11.22
N MET A 221 12.24 -2.82 11.07
CA MET A 221 12.01 -4.02 11.90
C MET A 221 13.34 -4.67 12.26
N MET A 222 13.38 -5.33 13.42
CA MET A 222 14.56 -6.12 13.80
C MET A 222 14.80 -7.26 12.80
N PRO A 223 16.03 -7.43 12.29
CA PRO A 223 16.34 -8.44 11.28
C PRO A 223 16.25 -9.87 11.84
N ILE A 224 16.22 -10.85 10.94
CA ILE A 224 16.25 -12.27 11.31
C ILE A 224 17.54 -12.58 12.08
N HIS A 225 17.39 -13.27 13.22
CA HIS A 225 18.51 -13.76 14.01
C HIS A 225 18.25 -15.20 14.45
N HIS A 226 19.22 -16.09 14.24
CA HIS A 226 19.08 -17.55 14.44
C HIS A 226 18.81 -18.00 15.88
N LEU A 227 19.17 -17.20 16.90
CA LEU A 227 18.92 -17.48 18.33
C LEU A 227 17.89 -16.56 18.99
N ARG A 228 17.58 -15.43 18.34
CA ARG A 228 16.65 -14.42 18.86
C ARG A 228 15.64 -14.11 17.75
N PRO A 229 14.61 -14.97 17.59
CA PRO A 229 13.63 -14.75 16.53
C PRO A 229 12.87 -13.44 16.76
N THR A 230 12.56 -12.76 15.68
CA THR A 230 11.97 -11.44 15.66
C THR A 230 10.60 -11.47 14.99
N MET A 231 9.89 -10.34 14.97
CA MET A 231 8.65 -10.19 14.21
C MET A 231 8.83 -10.57 12.73
N VAL A 232 9.99 -10.30 12.13
CA VAL A 232 10.28 -10.73 10.75
C VAL A 232 10.28 -12.24 10.62
N THR A 233 10.85 -12.97 11.59
CA THR A 233 10.80 -14.45 11.61
C THR A 233 9.35 -14.94 11.71
N GLY A 234 8.57 -14.37 12.63
CA GLY A 234 7.15 -14.69 12.80
C GLY A 234 6.33 -14.41 11.53
N GLY A 235 6.55 -13.26 10.92
CA GLY A 235 5.88 -12.88 9.68
C GLY A 235 6.14 -13.83 8.51
N LEU A 236 7.37 -14.38 8.40
CA LEU A 236 7.69 -15.39 7.37
C LEU A 236 7.01 -16.73 7.64
N LEU A 237 6.78 -17.08 8.90
CA LEU A 237 6.21 -18.37 9.30
C LEU A 237 4.68 -18.38 9.35
N ALA A 238 4.05 -17.24 9.61
CA ALA A 238 2.60 -17.13 9.77
C ALA A 238 1.86 -17.13 8.41
N ASP A 239 1.06 -18.17 8.14
CA ASP A 239 0.32 -18.32 6.87
C ASP A 239 -0.90 -17.40 6.76
N ASP A 240 -1.37 -16.83 7.87
CA ASP A 240 -2.56 -15.99 7.97
C ASP A 240 -2.25 -14.47 7.98
N VAL A 241 -0.98 -14.08 7.96
CA VAL A 241 -0.53 -12.68 7.98
C VAL A 241 -0.03 -12.26 6.61
N TYR A 242 -0.44 -11.08 6.15
CA TYR A 242 0.01 -10.47 4.90
C TYR A 242 1.30 -9.68 5.09
N ALA A 243 2.20 -9.76 4.11
CA ALA A 243 3.42 -8.98 4.06
C ALA A 243 3.30 -7.90 2.96
N GLU A 244 3.31 -6.62 3.34
CA GLU A 244 3.45 -5.50 2.42
C GLU A 244 4.93 -5.37 2.03
N ILE A 245 5.24 -5.32 0.74
CA ILE A 245 6.62 -5.22 0.25
C ILE A 245 6.80 -4.09 -0.76
N ILE A 246 7.90 -3.35 -0.59
CA ILE A 246 8.32 -2.31 -1.53
C ILE A 246 9.34 -2.96 -2.47
N THR A 247 8.99 -3.11 -3.74
CA THR A 247 9.81 -3.82 -4.73
C THR A 247 10.55 -2.88 -5.68
N ASP A 248 11.02 -1.75 -5.18
CA ASP A 248 11.75 -0.72 -5.92
C ASP A 248 13.24 -1.05 -6.16
N GLY A 249 13.79 -1.98 -5.38
CA GLY A 249 15.20 -2.38 -5.42
C GLY A 249 16.11 -1.56 -4.49
N VAL A 250 15.53 -0.67 -3.70
CA VAL A 250 16.19 0.10 -2.64
C VAL A 250 15.83 -0.51 -1.28
N HIS A 251 14.54 -0.73 -1.01
CA HIS A 251 14.03 -1.22 0.26
C HIS A 251 14.27 -2.72 0.48
N LEU A 252 14.15 -3.51 -0.59
CA LEU A 252 14.39 -4.95 -0.54
C LEU A 252 15.31 -5.39 -1.68
N SER A 253 16.32 -6.19 -1.34
CA SER A 253 17.13 -6.87 -2.34
C SER A 253 16.34 -7.96 -3.07
N ASP A 254 16.71 -8.28 -4.32
CA ASP A 254 16.06 -9.34 -5.09
C ASP A 254 16.04 -10.70 -4.36
N PRO A 255 17.13 -11.14 -3.67
CA PRO A 255 17.07 -12.36 -2.87
C PRO A 255 16.07 -12.30 -1.71
N MET A 256 15.90 -11.14 -1.06
CA MET A 256 14.94 -10.99 0.03
C MET A 256 13.49 -11.04 -0.49
N ILE A 257 13.18 -10.39 -1.61
CA ILE A 257 11.87 -10.50 -2.27
C ILE A 257 11.55 -11.98 -2.56
N ARG A 258 12.52 -12.72 -3.13
CA ARG A 258 12.35 -14.16 -3.41
C ARG A 258 12.14 -14.99 -2.17
N LEU A 259 12.86 -14.67 -1.07
CA LEU A 259 12.70 -15.36 0.22
C LEU A 259 11.30 -15.15 0.80
N ILE A 260 10.83 -13.89 0.80
CA ILE A 260 9.49 -13.54 1.29
C ILE A 260 8.42 -14.28 0.50
N VAL A 261 8.47 -14.22 -0.83
CA VAL A 261 7.48 -14.88 -1.70
C VAL A 261 7.54 -16.42 -1.56
N LYS A 262 8.74 -16.98 -1.39
CA LYS A 262 8.89 -18.42 -1.16
C LYS A 262 8.28 -18.86 0.17
N ALA A 263 8.41 -18.06 1.22
CA ALA A 263 7.86 -18.37 2.54
C ALA A 263 6.36 -18.13 2.61
N LYS A 264 5.87 -17.01 2.04
CA LYS A 264 4.48 -16.57 2.17
C LYS A 264 3.53 -17.10 1.10
N GLY A 265 4.06 -17.50 -0.05
CA GLY A 265 3.25 -17.72 -1.25
C GLY A 265 2.68 -16.42 -1.84
N PRO A 266 2.11 -16.50 -3.07
CA PRO A 266 1.56 -15.32 -3.76
C PRO A 266 0.29 -14.76 -3.11
N ASP A 267 -0.41 -15.54 -2.30
CA ASP A 267 -1.68 -15.16 -1.67
C ASP A 267 -1.51 -14.31 -0.39
N ARG A 268 -0.29 -14.14 0.11
CA ARG A 268 0.01 -13.42 1.36
C ARG A 268 1.03 -12.29 1.19
N VAL A 269 1.33 -11.92 -0.04
CA VAL A 269 2.23 -10.80 -0.37
C VAL A 269 1.43 -9.71 -1.03
N MET A 270 1.69 -8.46 -0.65
CA MET A 270 1.08 -7.27 -1.23
C MET A 270 2.17 -6.29 -1.64
N VAL A 271 2.20 -5.93 -2.92
CA VAL A 271 3.06 -4.86 -3.42
C VAL A 271 2.47 -3.53 -2.99
N ILE A 272 3.31 -2.68 -2.42
CA ILE A 272 3.02 -1.28 -2.07
C ILE A 272 4.12 -0.38 -2.62
N THR A 273 3.88 0.92 -2.68
CA THR A 273 4.94 1.86 -3.06
C THR A 273 5.63 2.49 -1.87
N ASP A 274 4.91 2.79 -0.81
CA ASP A 274 5.39 3.69 0.25
C ASP A 274 5.94 5.01 -0.34
N ALA A 275 5.32 5.46 -1.44
CA ALA A 275 5.78 6.61 -2.20
C ALA A 275 5.54 7.91 -1.42
N MET A 276 6.56 8.76 -1.36
CA MET A 276 6.47 10.12 -0.83
C MET A 276 6.15 11.15 -1.93
N CYS A 277 5.98 12.41 -1.56
CA CYS A 277 5.63 13.49 -2.49
C CYS A 277 6.58 13.60 -3.70
N ALA A 278 7.86 13.23 -3.55
CA ALA A 278 8.85 13.28 -4.62
C ALA A 278 8.68 12.20 -5.71
N ALA A 279 7.82 11.20 -5.51
CA ALA A 279 7.57 10.20 -6.55
C ALA A 279 7.04 10.85 -7.84
N GLY A 280 7.70 10.57 -8.95
CA GLY A 280 7.41 11.21 -10.24
C GLY A 280 7.95 12.63 -10.42
N CYS A 281 8.80 13.10 -9.49
CA CYS A 281 9.52 14.37 -9.58
C CYS A 281 11.00 14.14 -9.89
N SER A 282 11.75 15.24 -10.16
CA SER A 282 13.20 15.23 -10.36
C SER A 282 13.95 15.05 -9.02
N ASP A 283 15.22 14.70 -9.10
CA ASP A 283 16.12 14.73 -7.93
C ASP A 283 16.11 16.10 -7.26
N GLY A 284 16.23 16.14 -5.93
CA GLY A 284 16.15 17.39 -5.17
C GLY A 284 16.01 17.19 -3.67
N ILE A 285 15.62 18.28 -3.00
CA ILE A 285 15.28 18.28 -1.57
C ILE A 285 13.76 18.41 -1.44
N TYR A 286 13.19 17.53 -0.66
CA TYR A 286 11.76 17.41 -0.38
C TYR A 286 11.54 17.33 1.13
N GLU A 287 10.30 17.15 1.52
CA GLU A 287 9.90 16.96 2.90
C GLU A 287 9.04 15.70 3.03
N LEU A 288 9.19 14.99 4.13
CA LEU A 288 8.32 13.89 4.54
C LEU A 288 8.08 14.00 6.04
N GLY A 289 6.85 14.18 6.47
CA GLY A 289 6.52 14.26 7.89
C GLY A 289 7.16 15.41 8.67
N GLY A 290 7.58 16.51 8.01
CA GLY A 290 8.34 17.61 8.60
C GLY A 290 9.86 17.38 8.59
N LEU A 291 10.33 16.25 8.07
CA LEU A 291 11.75 15.92 7.96
C LEU A 291 12.26 16.17 6.53
N LYS A 292 13.47 16.75 6.43
CA LYS A 292 14.11 16.97 5.12
C LYS A 292 14.58 15.67 4.50
N VAL A 293 14.23 15.46 3.24
CA VAL A 293 14.59 14.28 2.45
C VAL A 293 15.35 14.70 1.20
N ARG A 294 16.49 14.09 0.96
CA ARG A 294 17.25 14.21 -0.29
C ARG A 294 16.87 13.05 -1.21
N VAL A 295 16.43 13.38 -2.40
CA VAL A 295 16.21 12.42 -3.49
C VAL A 295 17.36 12.52 -4.47
N ALA A 296 17.99 11.41 -4.74
CA ALA A 296 19.03 11.25 -5.73
C ALA A 296 19.07 9.81 -6.24
N ASP A 297 19.29 9.63 -7.53
CA ASP A 297 19.45 8.31 -8.17
C ASP A 297 18.30 7.33 -7.84
N GLY A 298 17.08 7.83 -7.77
CA GLY A 298 15.88 7.02 -7.48
C GLY A 298 15.76 6.58 -6.00
N CYS A 299 16.53 7.18 -5.09
CA CYS A 299 16.48 6.87 -3.66
C CYS A 299 16.20 8.13 -2.83
N ALA A 300 15.25 8.05 -1.91
CA ALA A 300 14.93 9.09 -0.94
C ALA A 300 15.58 8.77 0.41
N ARG A 301 16.30 9.74 0.98
CA ARG A 301 16.99 9.57 2.27
C ARG A 301 16.82 10.80 3.15
N LEU A 302 16.70 10.61 4.45
CA LEU A 302 16.77 11.70 5.42
C LEU A 302 18.07 12.51 5.21
N ALA A 303 17.92 13.82 4.97
CA ALA A 303 19.06 14.67 4.57
C ALA A 303 20.06 14.90 5.70
N ASP A 304 19.55 14.93 6.95
CA ASP A 304 20.32 15.25 8.14
C ASP A 304 20.81 13.99 8.90
N VAL A 305 20.53 12.78 8.37
CA VAL A 305 20.95 11.50 8.96
C VAL A 305 22.00 10.85 8.04
N PRO A 306 23.24 10.62 8.51
CA PRO A 306 24.26 9.93 7.72
C PRO A 306 23.82 8.51 7.32
N TYR A 307 24.18 8.12 6.12
CA TYR A 307 23.98 6.73 5.69
C TYR A 307 24.95 5.78 6.41
N ASP A 308 24.41 4.83 7.14
CA ASP A 308 25.18 3.71 7.71
C ASP A 308 24.64 2.39 7.14
N PRO A 309 25.40 1.67 6.31
CA PRO A 309 24.96 0.39 5.74
C PRO A 309 24.83 -0.74 6.78
N LYS A 310 25.29 -0.51 8.02
CA LYS A 310 25.19 -1.46 9.14
C LYS A 310 24.03 -1.13 10.10
N ALA A 311 23.40 0.02 9.94
CA ALA A 311 22.29 0.39 10.79
C ALA A 311 21.11 -0.58 10.60
N VAL A 312 20.47 -0.95 11.70
CA VAL A 312 19.23 -1.77 11.70
C VAL A 312 18.10 -0.99 11.01
N VAL A 313 18.00 0.31 11.30
CA VAL A 313 17.07 1.22 10.64
C VAL A 313 17.87 2.06 9.65
N SER A 314 17.55 1.92 8.38
CA SER A 314 18.16 2.74 7.31
C SER A 314 17.69 4.19 7.41
N ASN A 315 18.45 5.11 6.83
CA ASN A 315 18.03 6.51 6.64
C ASN A 315 17.14 6.69 5.39
N VAL A 316 16.70 5.62 4.75
CA VAL A 316 15.72 5.68 3.64
C VAL A 316 14.39 6.21 4.18
N ALA A 317 13.74 7.09 3.42
CA ALA A 317 12.60 7.88 3.86
C ALA A 317 11.46 7.78 2.83
N GLY A 318 10.59 6.79 3.00
CA GLY A 318 9.63 6.43 1.98
C GLY A 318 10.30 6.10 0.64
N SER A 319 9.55 6.01 -0.44
CA SER A 319 10.10 5.73 -1.76
C SER A 319 9.79 6.83 -2.78
N VAL A 320 10.47 6.80 -3.91
CA VAL A 320 10.11 7.53 -5.13
C VAL A 320 9.59 6.59 -6.22
N ALA A 321 9.22 5.37 -5.83
CA ALA A 321 8.83 4.32 -6.74
C ALA A 321 7.46 4.59 -7.37
N LEU A 322 7.31 4.20 -8.64
CA LEU A 322 6.04 4.13 -9.35
C LEU A 322 5.49 2.71 -9.24
N TYR A 323 4.19 2.57 -9.11
CA TYR A 323 3.58 1.27 -8.82
C TYR A 323 3.82 0.25 -9.96
N ASP A 324 3.71 0.66 -11.21
CA ASP A 324 3.96 -0.20 -12.35
C ASP A 324 5.42 -0.70 -12.40
N ALA A 325 6.38 0.15 -12.02
CA ALA A 325 7.78 -0.23 -11.92
C ALA A 325 8.00 -1.27 -10.80
N CYS A 326 7.36 -1.08 -9.64
CA CYS A 326 7.36 -2.05 -8.55
C CYS A 326 6.79 -3.40 -9.01
N PHE A 327 5.65 -3.40 -9.68
CA PHE A 327 5.03 -4.62 -10.18
C PHE A 327 5.91 -5.34 -11.23
N ARG A 328 6.45 -4.60 -12.20
CA ARG A 328 7.38 -5.18 -13.21
C ARG A 328 8.59 -5.82 -12.55
N ARG A 329 9.16 -5.18 -11.52
CA ARG A 329 10.28 -5.75 -10.77
C ARG A 329 9.85 -6.99 -9.99
N TYR A 330 8.68 -6.94 -9.32
CA TYR A 330 8.12 -8.09 -8.61
C TYR A 330 8.01 -9.32 -9.51
N VAL A 331 7.38 -9.19 -10.68
CA VAL A 331 7.26 -10.27 -11.67
C VAL A 331 8.62 -10.80 -12.10
N ARG A 332 9.54 -9.90 -12.48
CA ARG A 332 10.89 -10.29 -12.94
C ARG A 332 11.69 -11.03 -11.87
N VAL A 333 11.64 -10.57 -10.62
CA VAL A 333 12.45 -11.11 -9.52
C VAL A 333 11.90 -12.43 -9.01
N THR A 334 10.58 -12.55 -8.95
CA THR A 334 9.93 -13.76 -8.42
C THR A 334 9.83 -14.87 -9.45
N GLY A 335 9.73 -14.53 -10.73
CA GLY A 335 9.47 -15.49 -11.82
C GLY A 335 8.10 -16.16 -11.74
N LEU A 336 7.17 -15.61 -10.95
CA LEU A 336 5.81 -16.12 -10.85
C LEU A 336 5.08 -15.98 -12.19
N PRO A 337 4.17 -16.90 -12.54
CA PRO A 337 3.20 -16.68 -13.60
C PRO A 337 2.40 -15.40 -13.34
N LEU A 338 2.01 -14.69 -14.40
CA LEU A 338 1.36 -13.37 -14.26
C LEU A 338 0.04 -13.47 -13.47
N GLU A 339 -0.73 -14.53 -13.66
CA GLU A 339 -1.99 -14.79 -12.93
C GLU A 339 -1.79 -14.95 -11.42
N GLU A 340 -0.61 -15.41 -11.00
CA GLU A 340 -0.24 -15.48 -9.58
C GLU A 340 0.33 -14.13 -9.10
N ALA A 341 1.14 -13.47 -9.92
CA ALA A 341 1.78 -12.20 -9.56
C ALA A 341 0.75 -11.06 -9.39
N VAL A 342 -0.29 -10.99 -10.21
CA VAL A 342 -1.33 -9.94 -10.11
C VAL A 342 -2.16 -10.03 -8.83
N LYS A 343 -2.14 -11.17 -8.11
CA LYS A 343 -2.80 -11.26 -6.80
C LYS A 343 -2.22 -10.25 -5.81
N ALA A 344 -0.90 -10.03 -5.88
CA ALA A 344 -0.19 -9.11 -4.98
C ALA A 344 -0.45 -7.62 -5.25
N THR A 345 -1.22 -7.27 -6.28
CA THR A 345 -1.40 -5.86 -6.69
C THR A 345 -2.79 -5.30 -6.44
N SER A 346 -3.78 -6.14 -6.23
CA SER A 346 -5.16 -5.70 -5.98
C SER A 346 -5.98 -6.73 -5.22
N TYR A 347 -5.89 -8.01 -5.60
CA TYR A 347 -6.74 -9.05 -5.03
C TYR A 347 -6.48 -9.26 -3.54
N ASN A 348 -5.21 -9.44 -3.15
CA ASN A 348 -4.83 -9.64 -1.76
C ASN A 348 -5.21 -8.41 -0.92
N GLN A 349 -5.00 -7.20 -1.43
CA GLN A 349 -5.39 -5.96 -0.78
C GLN A 349 -6.90 -5.88 -0.54
N CYS A 350 -7.71 -6.23 -1.55
CA CYS A 350 -9.16 -6.21 -1.42
C CYS A 350 -9.67 -7.25 -0.42
N VAL A 351 -9.16 -8.48 -0.50
CA VAL A 351 -9.54 -9.56 0.41
C VAL A 351 -9.18 -9.21 1.84
N SER A 352 -7.95 -8.72 2.05
CA SER A 352 -7.43 -8.41 3.37
C SER A 352 -8.12 -7.24 4.05
N LEU A 353 -8.57 -6.26 3.27
CA LEU A 353 -9.31 -5.09 3.77
C LEU A 353 -10.83 -5.32 3.86
N GLY A 354 -11.32 -6.52 3.54
CA GLY A 354 -12.75 -6.84 3.55
C GLY A 354 -13.57 -6.07 2.50
N ILE A 355 -12.94 -5.64 1.39
CA ILE A 355 -13.60 -4.92 0.29
C ILE A 355 -13.75 -5.81 -0.95
N ALA A 356 -14.25 -7.03 -0.73
CA ALA A 356 -14.35 -8.07 -1.76
C ALA A 356 -15.15 -7.63 -2.99
N ASP A 357 -16.17 -6.81 -2.84
CA ASP A 357 -16.98 -6.29 -3.97
C ASP A 357 -16.11 -5.42 -4.90
N LEU A 358 -15.18 -4.63 -4.35
CA LEU A 358 -14.20 -3.89 -5.14
C LEU A 358 -13.14 -4.83 -5.74
N GLY A 359 -12.79 -5.92 -5.07
CA GLY A 359 -11.93 -6.98 -5.59
C GLY A 359 -12.55 -7.70 -6.78
N GLU A 360 -13.84 -7.93 -6.78
CA GLU A 360 -14.58 -8.42 -7.96
C GLU A 360 -14.61 -7.38 -9.10
N ILE A 361 -14.76 -6.10 -8.78
CA ILE A 361 -14.66 -5.00 -9.75
C ILE A 361 -13.23 -4.91 -10.30
N ALA A 362 -12.19 -5.05 -9.46
CA ALA A 362 -10.81 -5.12 -9.92
C ALA A 362 -10.52 -6.33 -10.81
N ARG A 363 -11.20 -7.46 -10.57
CA ARG A 363 -11.17 -8.62 -11.48
C ARG A 363 -11.89 -8.36 -12.81
N ARG A 364 -12.78 -7.36 -12.87
CA ARG A 364 -13.66 -7.07 -14.01
C ARG A 364 -13.32 -5.77 -14.73
N LYS A 365 -12.54 -4.87 -14.13
CA LYS A 365 -12.13 -3.62 -14.79
C LYS A 365 -10.93 -3.85 -15.68
N ALA A 366 -11.06 -3.45 -16.94
CA ALA A 366 -9.91 -3.31 -17.80
C ALA A 366 -9.13 -2.05 -17.42
N VAL A 367 -7.83 -2.17 -17.32
CA VAL A 367 -6.93 -1.01 -17.14
C VAL A 367 -6.59 -0.50 -18.54
N LYS A 368 -6.80 0.80 -18.78
CA LYS A 368 -6.33 1.48 -19.99
C LYS A 368 -4.82 1.53 -20.04
#